data_4747cb835f594d6a65a9d80a8cf7af49
#
_entry.id   4747cb835f594d6a65a9d80a8cf7af49
#
_cell.length_a   1.000
_cell.length_b   1.000
_cell.length_c   1.000
_cell.angle_alpha   90.00
_cell.angle_beta   90.00
_cell.angle_gamma   90.00
#
_symmetry.space_group_name_H-M   'P 1'
#
loop_
_entity.id
_entity.type
_entity.pdbx_description
1 polymer ?
#
loop_
_entity_poly.entity_id
_entity_poly.type
_entity_poly.pdbx_seq_one_letter_code
_entity_poly.pdbx_strand_id
1 'polypeptide(L)'
;IFVHGGPGGQCRSEHHSLFNPQIFRSIIFDQRGCGKSIPYRSLKGNNTENLVEDIEKIRDFFKIKKFLIVGGSWGATLAIKYALKFPKNLIGVLLRSVFLGTINEINWAFIDGPKNFAPNLYKTFKKYSSGKEIIDSYYKKILKENSKVHSWIWHDYERILSQLNPKNYFFESEEQLLKR
;
A
#
# COMPACT_ATOMS: atom_id res chain seq x y z
N ILE A 1 -17.51 -3.38 -2.27
CA ILE A 1 -16.19 -4.05 -2.25
C ILE A 1 -15.20 -3.13 -1.56
N PHE A 2 -14.46 -3.67 -0.59
CA PHE A 2 -13.41 -2.96 0.15
C PHE A 2 -12.03 -3.32 -0.42
N VAL A 3 -11.22 -2.30 -0.68
CA VAL A 3 -9.86 -2.42 -1.23
C VAL A 3 -8.87 -1.88 -0.21
N HIS A 4 -8.04 -2.77 0.36
CA HIS A 4 -7.07 -2.40 1.39
C HIS A 4 -5.93 -1.54 0.85
N GLY A 5 -5.27 -0.82 1.76
CA GLY A 5 -4.08 -0.02 1.47
C GLY A 5 -2.80 -0.84 1.32
N GLY A 6 -1.69 -0.17 1.25
CA GLY A 6 -0.35 -0.68 1.03
C GLY A 6 0.41 0.24 0.08
N PRO A 7 0.92 -0.25 -1.06
CA PRO A 7 0.87 -1.60 -1.63
C PRO A 7 1.43 -2.68 -0.70
N GLY A 8 0.93 -3.93 -0.85
CA GLY A 8 1.44 -5.05 -0.05
C GLY A 8 0.82 -5.20 1.35
N GLY A 9 -0.23 -4.44 1.67
CA GLY A 9 -1.00 -4.62 2.89
C GLY A 9 -1.86 -5.88 2.88
N GLN A 10 -2.77 -5.97 3.84
CA GLN A 10 -3.73 -7.07 3.92
C GLN A 10 -5.03 -6.62 4.59
N CYS A 11 -6.08 -7.37 4.40
CA CYS A 11 -7.32 -7.19 5.15
C CYS A 11 -7.18 -7.72 6.58
N ARG A 12 -7.95 -7.12 7.49
CA ARG A 12 -8.05 -7.50 8.90
C ARG A 12 -9.51 -7.70 9.25
N SER A 13 -9.78 -8.44 10.32
CA SER A 13 -11.13 -8.66 10.83
C SER A 13 -11.89 -7.35 11.10
N GLU A 14 -11.17 -6.34 11.60
CA GLU A 14 -11.72 -5.03 11.92
C GLU A 14 -12.27 -4.28 10.68
N HIS A 15 -11.82 -4.61 9.49
CA HIS A 15 -12.39 -4.01 8.27
C HIS A 15 -13.86 -4.40 8.05
N HIS A 16 -14.32 -5.53 8.59
CA HIS A 16 -15.73 -5.91 8.54
C HIS A 16 -16.60 -4.98 9.36
N SER A 17 -16.11 -4.46 10.50
CA SER A 17 -16.85 -3.54 11.36
C SER A 17 -17.10 -2.15 10.75
N LEU A 18 -16.42 -1.83 9.61
CA LEU A 18 -16.68 -0.60 8.86
C LEU A 18 -18.06 -0.61 8.18
N PHE A 19 -18.70 -1.77 8.06
CA PHE A 19 -19.94 -1.94 7.33
C PHE A 19 -21.00 -2.57 8.23
N ASN A 20 -22.14 -1.89 8.35
CA ASN A 20 -23.29 -2.49 9.06
C ASN A 20 -23.80 -3.69 8.24
N PRO A 21 -23.72 -4.94 8.78
CA PRO A 21 -24.11 -6.15 8.03
C PRO A 21 -25.62 -6.24 7.76
N GLN A 22 -26.44 -5.46 8.47
CA GLN A 22 -27.89 -5.37 8.20
C GLN A 22 -28.21 -4.56 6.93
N ILE A 23 -27.28 -3.72 6.49
CA ILE A 23 -27.44 -2.82 5.34
C ILE A 23 -26.56 -3.25 4.18
N PHE A 24 -25.33 -3.69 4.46
CA PHE A 24 -24.33 -3.95 3.46
C PHE A 24 -23.91 -5.43 3.40
N ARG A 25 -23.88 -5.98 2.20
CA ARG A 25 -23.09 -7.16 1.91
C ARG A 25 -21.67 -6.70 1.57
N SER A 26 -20.75 -6.83 2.51
CA SER A 26 -19.35 -6.44 2.30
C SER A 26 -18.53 -7.59 1.69
N ILE A 27 -17.72 -7.27 0.69
CA ILE A 27 -16.70 -8.16 0.13
C ILE A 27 -15.36 -7.55 0.45
N ILE A 28 -14.55 -8.28 1.22
CA ILE A 28 -13.23 -7.89 1.69
C ILE A 28 -12.28 -8.99 1.21
N PHE A 29 -11.22 -8.61 0.50
CA PHE A 29 -10.28 -9.56 -0.07
C PHE A 29 -8.84 -9.04 0.03
N ASP A 30 -7.89 -9.93 0.10
CA ASP A 30 -6.47 -9.60 -0.02
C ASP A 30 -6.07 -9.52 -1.49
N GLN A 31 -5.41 -8.42 -1.86
CA GLN A 31 -4.90 -8.24 -3.23
C GLN A 31 -3.88 -9.33 -3.57
N ARG A 32 -3.62 -9.55 -4.88
CA ARG A 32 -2.65 -10.58 -5.31
C ARG A 32 -1.31 -10.42 -4.62
N GLY A 33 -0.71 -11.52 -4.22
CA GLY A 33 0.54 -11.57 -3.48
C GLY A 33 0.45 -11.13 -2.02
N CYS A 34 -0.72 -10.72 -1.52
CA CYS A 34 -0.91 -10.17 -0.19
C CYS A 34 -1.72 -11.10 0.71
N GLY A 35 -1.53 -10.98 2.03
CA GLY A 35 -2.34 -11.63 3.04
C GLY A 35 -2.53 -13.13 2.80
N LYS A 36 -3.78 -13.57 2.62
CA LYS A 36 -4.15 -14.96 2.37
C LYS A 36 -4.25 -15.32 0.88
N SER A 37 -4.04 -14.34 -0.03
CA SER A 37 -4.04 -14.60 -1.47
C SER A 37 -2.81 -15.38 -1.90
N ILE A 38 -3.01 -16.37 -2.77
CA ILE A 38 -1.96 -17.24 -3.28
C ILE A 38 -1.72 -17.01 -4.78
N PRO A 39 -0.43 -17.08 -5.23
CA PRO A 39 0.80 -17.33 -4.46
C PRO A 39 1.18 -16.16 -3.54
N TYR A 40 1.46 -16.45 -2.28
CA TYR A 40 1.85 -15.42 -1.30
C TYR A 40 3.18 -14.77 -1.67
N ARG A 41 3.28 -13.45 -1.51
CA ARG A 41 4.45 -12.61 -1.85
C ARG A 41 4.87 -12.67 -3.33
N SER A 42 4.02 -13.17 -4.21
CA SER A 42 4.32 -13.18 -5.64
C SER A 42 4.25 -11.78 -6.23
N LEU A 43 5.29 -11.41 -6.96
CA LEU A 43 5.32 -10.18 -7.76
C LEU A 43 4.90 -10.42 -9.22
N LYS A 44 4.63 -11.67 -9.60
CA LYS A 44 4.24 -12.00 -10.98
C LYS A 44 2.91 -11.35 -11.35
N GLY A 45 2.96 -10.47 -12.34
CA GLY A 45 1.80 -9.71 -12.78
C GLY A 45 1.18 -8.81 -11.70
N ASN A 46 1.92 -8.47 -10.64
CA ASN A 46 1.45 -7.59 -9.57
C ASN A 46 1.70 -6.13 -9.97
N ASN A 47 0.80 -5.60 -10.79
CA ASN A 47 0.78 -4.22 -11.24
C ASN A 47 -0.63 -3.64 -11.10
N THR A 48 -0.75 -2.34 -11.20
CA THR A 48 -2.00 -1.60 -10.98
C THR A 48 -3.13 -2.07 -11.91
N GLU A 49 -2.83 -2.32 -13.16
CA GLU A 49 -3.80 -2.74 -14.18
C GLU A 49 -4.43 -4.08 -13.82
N ASN A 50 -3.59 -5.06 -13.45
CA ASN A 50 -4.06 -6.38 -13.05
C ASN A 50 -4.81 -6.37 -11.73
N LEU A 51 -4.44 -5.50 -10.78
CA LEU A 51 -5.18 -5.32 -9.52
C LEU A 51 -6.58 -4.75 -9.76
N VAL A 52 -6.73 -3.85 -10.71
CA VAL A 52 -8.04 -3.32 -11.13
C VAL A 52 -8.87 -4.41 -11.80
N GLU A 53 -8.27 -5.25 -12.65
CA GLU A 53 -8.94 -6.39 -13.27
C GLU A 53 -9.36 -7.44 -12.23
N ASP A 54 -8.59 -7.63 -11.17
CA ASP A 54 -8.97 -8.55 -10.10
C ASP A 54 -10.23 -8.09 -9.37
N ILE A 55 -10.39 -6.77 -9.15
CA ILE A 55 -11.62 -6.22 -8.58
C ILE A 55 -12.82 -6.53 -9.49
N GLU A 56 -12.65 -6.39 -10.81
CA GLU A 56 -13.71 -6.70 -11.77
C GLU A 56 -14.04 -8.18 -11.79
N LYS A 57 -13.05 -9.08 -11.74
CA LYS A 57 -13.25 -10.53 -11.64
C LYS A 57 -14.01 -10.91 -10.37
N ILE A 58 -13.70 -10.27 -9.24
CA ILE A 58 -14.42 -10.47 -7.97
C ILE A 58 -15.88 -10.03 -8.11
N ARG A 59 -16.13 -8.85 -8.69
CA ARG A 59 -17.49 -8.38 -8.97
C ARG A 59 -18.28 -9.41 -9.80
N ASP A 60 -17.67 -9.87 -10.89
CA ASP A 60 -18.30 -10.81 -11.82
C ASP A 60 -18.55 -12.17 -11.18
N PHE A 61 -17.57 -12.71 -10.45
CA PHE A 61 -17.70 -13.97 -9.71
C PHE A 61 -18.89 -13.96 -8.76
N PHE A 62 -19.14 -12.85 -8.05
CA PHE A 62 -20.29 -12.69 -7.17
C PHE A 62 -21.55 -12.22 -7.91
N LYS A 63 -21.53 -12.10 -9.24
CA LYS A 63 -22.64 -11.67 -10.11
C LYS A 63 -23.26 -10.33 -9.67
N ILE A 64 -22.41 -9.39 -9.25
CA ILE A 64 -22.83 -8.07 -8.77
C ILE A 64 -22.98 -7.13 -9.96
N LYS A 65 -24.17 -6.57 -10.16
CA LYS A 65 -24.40 -5.59 -11.24
C LYS A 65 -23.69 -4.27 -10.96
N LYS A 66 -23.93 -3.71 -9.77
CA LYS A 66 -23.32 -2.46 -9.33
C LYS A 66 -22.96 -2.53 -7.84
N PHE A 67 -21.90 -1.86 -7.45
CA PHE A 67 -21.44 -1.84 -6.06
C PHE A 67 -20.83 -0.49 -5.65
N LEU A 68 -20.73 -0.27 -4.32
CA LEU A 68 -19.93 0.78 -3.73
C LEU A 68 -18.50 0.27 -3.60
N ILE A 69 -17.53 0.96 -4.21
CA ILE A 69 -16.12 0.68 -3.95
C ILE A 69 -15.61 1.57 -2.83
N VAL A 70 -14.91 0.96 -1.86
CA VAL A 70 -14.35 1.65 -0.69
C VAL A 70 -12.86 1.38 -0.66
N GLY A 71 -12.06 2.43 -0.73
CA GLY A 71 -10.59 2.32 -0.74
C GLY A 71 -9.91 3.32 0.17
N GLY A 72 -8.84 2.89 0.84
CA GLY A 72 -8.01 3.75 1.67
C GLY A 72 -6.54 3.71 1.26
N SER A 73 -5.84 4.87 1.25
CA SER A 73 -4.44 4.96 0.85
C SER A 73 -4.23 4.37 -0.56
N TRP A 74 -3.33 3.40 -0.75
CA TRP A 74 -3.20 2.66 -2.01
C TRP A 74 -4.52 2.09 -2.54
N GLY A 75 -5.41 1.64 -1.65
CA GLY A 75 -6.76 1.20 -2.02
C GLY A 75 -7.60 2.33 -2.65
N ALA A 76 -7.37 3.58 -2.29
CA ALA A 76 -8.01 4.72 -2.94
C ALA A 76 -7.52 4.90 -4.38
N THR A 77 -6.21 4.72 -4.62
CA THR A 77 -5.63 4.72 -5.97
C THR A 77 -6.31 3.67 -6.86
N LEU A 78 -6.43 2.44 -6.35
CA LEU A 78 -7.08 1.35 -7.08
C LEU A 78 -8.57 1.63 -7.31
N ALA A 79 -9.28 2.17 -6.32
CA ALA A 79 -10.69 2.52 -6.43
C ALA A 79 -10.93 3.61 -7.51
N ILE A 80 -10.06 4.62 -7.57
CA ILE A 80 -10.09 5.66 -8.62
C ILE A 80 -9.83 5.04 -9.99
N LYS A 81 -8.78 4.22 -10.13
CA LYS A 81 -8.45 3.54 -11.40
C LYS A 81 -9.59 2.63 -11.85
N TYR A 82 -10.22 1.89 -10.92
CA TYR A 82 -11.38 1.08 -11.22
C TYR A 82 -12.56 1.95 -11.69
N ALA A 83 -12.85 3.05 -11.00
CA ALA A 83 -13.95 3.94 -11.35
C ALA A 83 -13.77 4.57 -12.74
N LEU A 84 -12.55 4.91 -13.12
CA LEU A 84 -12.23 5.42 -14.45
C LEU A 84 -12.42 4.36 -15.55
N LYS A 85 -12.10 3.09 -15.24
CA LYS A 85 -12.18 1.99 -16.21
C LYS A 85 -13.58 1.38 -16.32
N PHE A 86 -14.27 1.22 -15.20
CA PHE A 86 -15.57 0.56 -15.10
C PHE A 86 -16.65 1.43 -14.43
N PRO A 87 -16.89 2.67 -14.86
CA PRO A 87 -17.79 3.60 -14.17
C PRO A 87 -19.23 3.09 -14.09
N LYS A 88 -19.67 2.30 -15.07
CA LYS A 88 -21.05 1.78 -15.14
C LYS A 88 -21.33 0.70 -14.07
N ASN A 89 -20.29 0.10 -13.49
CA ASN A 89 -20.39 -0.96 -12.49
C ASN A 89 -20.46 -0.42 -11.05
N LEU A 90 -20.43 0.90 -10.87
CA LEU A 90 -20.42 1.53 -9.57
C LEU A 90 -21.75 2.24 -9.26
N ILE A 91 -22.15 2.20 -8.00
CA ILE A 91 -23.17 3.07 -7.41
C ILE A 91 -22.52 4.26 -6.70
N GLY A 92 -21.23 4.16 -6.35
CA GLY A 92 -20.47 5.21 -5.70
C GLY A 92 -19.04 4.79 -5.40
N VAL A 93 -18.24 5.75 -4.98
CA VAL A 93 -16.84 5.60 -4.59
C VAL A 93 -16.65 6.29 -3.24
N LEU A 94 -16.12 5.58 -2.25
CA LEU A 94 -15.74 6.13 -0.96
C LEU A 94 -14.24 6.02 -0.79
N LEU A 95 -13.58 7.15 -0.63
CA LEU A 95 -12.13 7.25 -0.54
C LEU A 95 -11.73 7.77 0.84
N ARG A 96 -10.74 7.15 1.43
CA ARG A 96 -10.12 7.58 2.68
C ARG A 96 -8.60 7.72 2.49
N SER A 97 -8.03 8.82 3.04
CA SER A 97 -6.59 9.09 2.91
C SER A 97 -6.15 8.96 1.45
N VAL A 98 -6.75 9.79 0.60
CA VAL A 98 -6.55 9.72 -0.86
C VAL A 98 -5.07 9.82 -1.19
N PHE A 99 -4.60 8.87 -1.98
CA PHE A 99 -3.25 8.83 -2.52
C PHE A 99 -3.37 8.55 -4.03
N LEU A 100 -2.86 9.45 -4.85
CA LEU A 100 -2.95 9.35 -6.31
C LEU A 100 -1.73 8.64 -6.92
N GLY A 101 -0.66 8.48 -6.13
CA GLY A 101 0.59 7.89 -6.60
C GLY A 101 1.38 8.79 -7.53
N THR A 102 1.16 10.11 -7.45
CA THR A 102 1.94 11.07 -8.22
C THR A 102 3.36 11.19 -7.68
N ILE A 103 4.30 11.59 -8.53
CA ILE A 103 5.69 11.80 -8.11
C ILE A 103 5.79 12.84 -6.99
N ASN A 104 4.94 13.88 -7.02
CA ASN A 104 4.91 14.90 -5.99
C ASN A 104 4.46 14.35 -4.64
N GLU A 105 3.43 13.50 -4.61
CA GLU A 105 2.98 12.84 -3.37
C GLU A 105 4.03 11.86 -2.84
N ILE A 106 4.68 11.11 -3.71
CA ILE A 106 5.76 10.18 -3.33
C ILE A 106 6.94 10.98 -2.74
N ASN A 107 7.38 12.04 -3.40
CA ASN A 107 8.46 12.89 -2.89
C ASN A 107 8.07 13.55 -1.57
N TRP A 108 6.84 14.05 -1.45
CA TRP A 108 6.36 14.60 -0.18
C TRP A 108 6.36 13.55 0.93
N ALA A 109 5.79 12.36 0.68
CA ALA A 109 5.63 11.33 1.70
C ALA A 109 6.96 10.76 2.21
N PHE A 110 7.95 10.59 1.33
CA PHE A 110 9.18 9.88 1.65
C PHE A 110 10.43 10.75 1.71
N ILE A 111 10.39 11.97 1.20
CA ILE A 111 11.54 12.87 1.12
C ILE A 111 11.26 14.19 1.82
N ASP A 112 10.39 15.03 1.26
CA ASP A 112 10.27 16.42 1.70
C ASP A 112 9.52 16.56 3.03
N GLY A 113 8.45 15.84 3.23
CA GLY A 113 7.75 15.79 4.51
C GLY A 113 8.67 15.31 5.64
N PRO A 114 9.30 14.13 5.54
CA PRO A 114 10.18 13.60 6.56
C PRO A 114 11.41 14.47 6.88
N LYS A 115 11.94 15.23 5.91
CA LYS A 115 12.97 16.24 6.20
C LYS A 115 12.53 17.24 7.27
N ASN A 116 11.23 17.60 7.27
CA ASN A 116 10.67 18.60 8.16
C ASN A 116 10.14 17.99 9.46
N PHE A 117 9.45 16.84 9.41
CA PHE A 117 8.77 16.25 10.57
C PHE A 117 9.62 15.26 11.35
N ALA A 118 10.56 14.57 10.68
CA ALA A 118 11.40 13.54 11.26
C ALA A 118 12.83 13.58 10.69
N PRO A 119 13.55 14.70 10.86
CA PRO A 119 14.84 14.94 10.18
C PRO A 119 15.90 13.89 10.51
N ASN A 120 15.95 13.38 11.74
CA ASN A 120 16.92 12.36 12.14
C ASN A 120 16.61 11.00 11.49
N LEU A 121 15.33 10.63 11.43
CA LEU A 121 14.88 9.43 10.73
C LEU A 121 15.22 9.51 9.24
N TYR A 122 14.89 10.65 8.61
CA TYR A 122 15.23 10.91 7.21
C TYR A 122 16.73 10.85 6.95
N LYS A 123 17.56 11.46 7.80
CA LYS A 123 19.02 11.43 7.68
C LYS A 123 19.55 9.99 7.70
N THR A 124 19.02 9.17 8.59
CA THR A 124 19.38 7.74 8.66
C THR A 124 18.92 6.98 7.44
N PHE A 125 17.64 7.15 7.02
CA PHE A 125 17.10 6.55 5.80
C PHE A 125 17.95 6.90 4.56
N LYS A 126 18.35 8.18 4.43
CA LYS A 126 19.19 8.65 3.34
C LYS A 126 20.59 8.00 3.32
N LYS A 127 21.17 7.66 4.48
CA LYS A 127 22.49 7.00 4.53
C LYS A 127 22.52 5.64 3.84
N TYR A 128 21.39 4.93 3.82
CA TYR A 128 21.27 3.63 3.13
C TYR A 128 21.01 3.76 1.63
N SER A 129 20.73 4.97 1.14
CA SER A 129 20.63 5.22 -0.30
C SER A 129 22.01 5.48 -0.91
N SER A 130 22.19 5.11 -2.16
CA SER A 130 23.35 5.47 -2.97
C SER A 130 22.93 6.45 -4.05
N GLY A 131 23.66 7.58 -4.18
CA GLY A 131 23.38 8.58 -5.20
C GLY A 131 22.36 9.64 -4.79
N LYS A 132 21.91 10.42 -5.77
CA LYS A 132 21.00 11.57 -5.56
C LYS A 132 19.53 11.14 -5.44
N GLU A 133 19.14 10.12 -6.19
CA GLU A 133 17.75 9.64 -6.27
C GLU A 133 17.51 8.51 -5.25
N ILE A 134 16.96 8.92 -4.10
CA ILE A 134 16.80 8.02 -2.94
C ILE A 134 15.86 6.85 -3.27
N ILE A 135 14.72 7.12 -3.89
CA ILE A 135 13.69 6.11 -4.19
C ILE A 135 14.22 5.09 -5.20
N ASP A 136 14.87 5.56 -6.27
CA ASP A 136 15.49 4.68 -7.27
C ASP A 136 16.61 3.83 -6.69
N SER A 137 17.38 4.39 -5.74
CA SER A 137 18.40 3.66 -5.00
C SER A 137 17.79 2.49 -4.23
N TYR A 138 16.73 2.73 -3.45
CA TYR A 138 16.02 1.68 -2.71
C TYR A 138 15.39 0.65 -3.65
N TYR A 139 14.74 1.10 -4.73
CA TYR A 139 14.19 0.21 -5.76
C TYR A 139 15.24 -0.76 -6.28
N LYS A 140 16.43 -0.24 -6.67
CA LYS A 140 17.54 -1.05 -7.15
C LYS A 140 18.02 -2.04 -6.09
N LYS A 141 18.27 -1.59 -4.88
CA LYS A 141 18.73 -2.41 -3.75
C LYS A 141 17.75 -3.53 -3.40
N ILE A 142 16.46 -3.21 -3.33
CA ILE A 142 15.43 -4.17 -2.94
C ILE A 142 15.13 -5.17 -4.07
N LEU A 143 14.84 -4.70 -5.27
CA LEU A 143 14.33 -5.56 -6.33
C LEU A 143 15.41 -6.18 -7.23
N LYS A 144 16.55 -5.52 -7.42
CA LYS A 144 17.62 -6.04 -8.26
C LYS A 144 18.72 -6.74 -7.47
N GLU A 145 19.07 -6.20 -6.31
CA GLU A 145 20.12 -6.74 -5.44
C GLU A 145 19.57 -7.63 -4.32
N ASN A 146 18.23 -7.74 -4.17
CA ASN A 146 17.53 -8.56 -3.18
C ASN A 146 18.01 -8.28 -1.72
N SER A 147 18.29 -7.03 -1.41
CA SER A 147 18.83 -6.63 -0.10
C SER A 147 17.76 -6.65 0.98
N LYS A 148 17.85 -7.61 1.90
CA LYS A 148 16.98 -7.70 3.08
C LYS A 148 17.06 -6.45 3.99
N VAL A 149 18.28 -5.92 4.18
CA VAL A 149 18.49 -4.72 5.01
C VAL A 149 17.69 -3.54 4.45
N HIS A 150 17.79 -3.27 3.14
CA HIS A 150 17.07 -2.16 2.50
C HIS A 150 15.56 -2.39 2.52
N SER A 151 15.10 -3.64 2.38
CA SER A 151 13.68 -3.98 2.49
C SER A 151 13.12 -3.68 3.89
N TRP A 152 13.85 -4.02 4.95
CA TRP A 152 13.43 -3.74 6.32
C TRP A 152 13.51 -2.25 6.66
N ILE A 153 14.55 -1.55 6.21
CA ILE A 153 14.67 -0.10 6.42
C ILE A 153 13.53 0.64 5.73
N TRP A 154 13.20 0.28 4.48
CA TRP A 154 12.05 0.85 3.78
C TRP A 154 10.76 0.58 4.54
N HIS A 155 10.52 -0.65 4.95
CA HIS A 155 9.33 -1.03 5.70
C HIS A 155 9.20 -0.26 7.02
N ASP A 156 10.27 -0.20 7.81
CA ASP A 156 10.26 0.51 9.09
C ASP A 156 10.10 2.02 8.91
N TYR A 157 10.73 2.59 7.89
CA TYR A 157 10.58 4.00 7.54
C TYR A 157 9.12 4.35 7.26
N GLU A 158 8.49 3.62 6.35
CA GLU A 158 7.08 3.80 6.01
C GLU A 158 6.17 3.59 7.23
N ARG A 159 6.40 2.54 8.00
CA ARG A 159 5.66 2.23 9.23
C ARG A 159 5.75 3.35 10.27
N ILE A 160 6.93 3.89 10.49
CA ILE A 160 7.13 4.99 11.45
C ILE A 160 6.41 6.25 10.98
N LEU A 161 6.57 6.61 9.70
CA LEU A 161 5.95 7.81 9.13
C LEU A 161 4.41 7.73 9.07
N SER A 162 3.84 6.53 9.03
CA SER A 162 2.39 6.33 9.03
C SER A 162 1.74 6.38 10.43
N GLN A 163 2.52 6.60 11.50
CA GLN A 163 2.03 6.70 12.88
C GLN A 163 2.01 8.14 13.36
N LEU A 164 0.95 8.55 14.06
CA LEU A 164 0.87 9.88 14.67
C LEU A 164 1.83 10.07 15.83
N ASN A 165 2.12 9.01 16.58
CA ASN A 165 3.05 9.03 17.70
C ASN A 165 3.82 7.71 17.75
N PRO A 166 4.83 7.53 16.90
CA PRO A 166 5.63 6.32 16.90
C PRO A 166 6.44 6.19 18.19
N LYS A 167 6.43 5.00 18.81
CA LYS A 167 7.19 4.73 20.02
C LYS A 167 8.70 4.86 19.81
N ASN A 168 9.19 4.58 18.62
CA ASN A 168 10.60 4.67 18.24
C ASN A 168 10.75 5.35 16.88
N TYR A 169 11.63 6.34 16.82
CA TYR A 169 12.02 7.02 15.58
C TYR A 169 13.36 6.51 15.00
N PHE A 170 13.82 5.34 15.45
CA PHE A 170 15.12 4.79 15.06
C PHE A 170 14.96 3.43 14.39
N PHE A 171 15.85 3.17 13.45
CA PHE A 171 16.00 1.83 12.87
C PHE A 171 16.79 0.95 13.85
N GLU A 172 16.50 -0.34 13.80
CA GLU A 172 17.36 -1.34 14.40
C GLU A 172 18.71 -1.44 13.68
N SER A 173 19.72 -2.02 14.33
CA SER A 173 21.01 -2.27 13.68
C SER A 173 20.85 -3.25 12.51
N GLU A 174 21.76 -3.20 11.54
CA GLU A 174 21.75 -4.13 10.40
C GLU A 174 21.74 -5.60 10.84
N GLU A 175 22.51 -5.92 11.90
CA GLU A 175 22.53 -7.27 12.47
C GLU A 175 21.16 -7.70 12.99
N GLN A 176 20.42 -6.80 13.64
CA GLN A 176 19.06 -7.07 14.12
C GLN A 176 18.08 -7.20 12.95
N LEU A 177 18.19 -6.35 11.93
CA LEU A 177 17.34 -6.40 10.73
C LEU A 177 17.55 -7.70 9.94
N LEU A 178 18.76 -8.24 9.91
CA LEU A 178 19.06 -9.50 9.21
C LEU A 178 18.53 -10.74 9.94
N LYS A 179 18.25 -10.64 11.25
CA LYS A 179 17.67 -11.72 12.07
C LYS A 179 16.14 -11.82 11.96
N ARG A 180 15.47 -10.82 11.33
CA ARG A 180 14.03 -10.83 11.04
C ARG A 180 13.73 -11.69 9.79
#